data_ec673caa175ec478658f59489254d6fb
#
_entry.id   ec673caa175ec478658f59489254d6fb
#
_cell.length_a   1.000
_cell.length_b   1.000
_cell.length_c   1.000
_cell.angle_alpha   90.00
_cell.angle_beta   90.00
_cell.angle_gamma   90.00
#
_symmetry.space_group_name_H-M   'P 1'
#
loop_
_entity.id
_entity.type
_entity.pdbx_description
1 polymer ?
#
loop_
_entity_poly.entity_id
_entity_poly.type
_entity_poly.pdbx_seq_one_letter_code
_entity_poly.pdbx_strand_id
1 'polypeptide(L)'
;MPYYGQGINMKFSEKADFSRFGKSFQEGLCQLVLQDRPFADQILEVLDFNFFELKYLQAFTRKIFSYREKYGVHPSSKIMMTILRSELDNESEVVQKQIRDYFARIYDQDIQDSDYIKDTALEFCKKQKLKEAMLKSVELLQSSSFEEIARTINDALRLGSDNNFGYDYLKDFEQRFLFKSRNPIATGWKEMDKIVKDGLGKGELGVVIAPTGAGKSMALVHIGAQAVKAGKTVVY
;
A
#
# COMPACT_ATOMS: atom_id res chain seq x y z
N MET A 1 22.03 -41.69 -10.80
CA MET A 1 22.30 -41.21 -9.44
C MET A 1 21.16 -40.28 -9.07
N PRO A 2 20.33 -40.59 -8.08
CA PRO A 2 19.20 -39.71 -7.68
C PRO A 2 19.71 -38.65 -6.70
N TYR A 3 19.53 -37.37 -7.03
CA TYR A 3 19.65 -36.27 -6.10
C TYR A 3 18.45 -36.33 -5.15
N TYR A 4 18.66 -36.80 -3.95
CA TYR A 4 17.72 -36.69 -2.84
C TYR A 4 17.64 -35.22 -2.42
N GLY A 5 16.43 -34.66 -2.55
CA GLY A 5 16.11 -33.33 -2.07
C GLY A 5 16.33 -33.21 -0.57
N GLN A 6 17.21 -32.31 -0.17
CA GLN A 6 17.19 -31.78 1.19
C GLN A 6 15.90 -30.99 1.35
N GLY A 7 14.98 -31.54 2.11
CA GLY A 7 13.77 -30.85 2.48
C GLY A 7 14.12 -29.54 3.18
N ILE A 8 13.72 -28.44 2.58
CA ILE A 8 13.80 -27.11 3.18
C ILE A 8 12.86 -27.14 4.39
N ASN A 9 13.41 -27.43 5.56
CA ASN A 9 12.72 -27.36 6.83
C ASN A 9 12.55 -25.87 7.18
N MET A 10 11.67 -25.17 6.49
CA MET A 10 11.28 -23.83 6.89
C MET A 10 10.52 -23.92 8.22
N LYS A 11 11.24 -23.64 9.31
CA LYS A 11 10.61 -23.38 10.61
C LYS A 11 9.81 -22.07 10.53
N PHE A 12 8.56 -22.14 10.08
CA PHE A 12 7.60 -21.04 10.08
C PHE A 12 6.98 -20.78 11.47
N SER A 13 7.65 -21.14 12.54
CA SER A 13 7.13 -21.15 13.92
C SER A 13 7.62 -19.97 14.78
N GLU A 14 7.73 -18.77 14.23
CA GLU A 14 7.78 -17.57 15.07
C GLU A 14 6.38 -16.98 15.16
N LYS A 15 5.91 -16.72 16.41
CA LYS A 15 4.69 -15.95 16.62
C LYS A 15 4.79 -14.65 15.81
N ALA A 16 3.86 -14.49 14.89
CA ALA A 16 3.80 -13.33 14.03
C ALA A 16 3.10 -12.18 14.78
N ASP A 17 3.78 -11.58 15.74
CA ASP A 17 3.28 -10.47 16.54
C ASP A 17 4.33 -9.37 16.75
N PHE A 18 3.91 -8.23 17.29
CA PHE A 18 4.77 -7.10 17.57
C PHE A 18 5.55 -7.20 18.90
N SER A 19 5.54 -8.35 19.60
CA SER A 19 6.21 -8.52 20.90
C SER A 19 7.70 -8.17 20.85
N ARG A 20 8.38 -8.52 19.75
CA ARG A 20 9.81 -8.23 19.53
C ARG A 20 10.17 -6.74 19.51
N PHE A 21 9.20 -5.87 19.22
CA PHE A 21 9.41 -4.42 19.18
C PHE A 21 9.13 -3.73 20.52
N GLY A 22 8.58 -4.47 21.49
CA GLY A 22 8.29 -3.98 22.83
C GLY A 22 6.99 -3.16 22.93
N LYS A 23 6.67 -2.78 24.17
CA LYS A 23 5.41 -2.10 24.51
C LYS A 23 5.30 -0.71 23.90
N SER A 24 6.35 0.10 24.00
CA SER A 24 6.34 1.50 23.53
C SER A 24 6.07 1.58 22.02
N PHE A 25 6.66 0.68 21.23
CA PHE A 25 6.39 0.60 19.80
C PHE A 25 4.92 0.28 19.52
N GLN A 26 4.35 -0.72 20.21
CA GLN A 26 2.96 -1.12 20.03
C GLN A 26 1.98 0.00 20.44
N GLU A 27 2.25 0.70 21.53
CA GLU A 27 1.46 1.86 21.96
C GLU A 27 1.55 3.00 20.94
N GLY A 28 2.76 3.34 20.45
CA GLY A 28 2.98 4.36 19.43
C GLY A 28 2.30 4.02 18.10
N LEU A 29 2.38 2.76 17.66
CA LEU A 29 1.69 2.30 16.46
C LEU A 29 0.17 2.47 16.58
N CYS A 30 -0.40 2.06 17.70
CA CYS A 30 -1.83 2.17 17.96
C CYS A 30 -2.29 3.64 18.03
N GLN A 31 -1.46 4.54 18.57
CA GLN A 31 -1.69 5.99 18.56
C GLN A 31 -1.64 6.55 17.13
N LEU A 32 -0.65 6.17 16.32
CA LEU A 32 -0.56 6.56 14.91
C LEU A 32 -1.79 6.11 14.10
N VAL A 33 -2.24 4.87 14.31
CA VAL A 33 -3.46 4.36 13.68
C VAL A 33 -4.69 5.21 14.02
N LEU A 34 -4.75 5.83 15.21
CA LEU A 34 -5.85 6.73 15.57
C LEU A 34 -5.67 8.14 15.02
N GLN A 35 -4.46 8.72 15.10
CA GLN A 35 -4.22 10.15 14.89
C GLN A 35 -3.78 10.50 13.47
N ASP A 36 -3.06 9.61 12.79
CA ASP A 36 -2.56 9.82 11.42
C ASP A 36 -3.46 9.08 10.41
N ARG A 37 -4.44 9.81 9.87
CA ARG A 37 -5.41 9.23 8.92
C ARG A 37 -4.76 8.66 7.66
N PRO A 38 -3.84 9.35 6.95
CA PRO A 38 -3.16 8.78 5.79
C PRO A 38 -2.47 7.47 6.09
N PHE A 39 -1.75 7.40 7.20
CA PHE A 39 -1.11 6.17 7.64
C PHE A 39 -2.12 5.09 8.04
N ALA A 40 -3.20 5.46 8.74
CA ALA A 40 -4.25 4.52 9.09
C ALA A 40 -4.91 3.92 7.84
N ASP A 41 -5.17 4.71 6.80
CA ASP A 41 -5.75 4.22 5.54
C ASP A 41 -4.83 3.20 4.86
N GLN A 42 -3.52 3.38 4.95
CA GLN A 42 -2.53 2.47 4.37
C GLN A 42 -2.34 1.19 5.20
N ILE A 43 -2.13 1.33 6.52
CA ILE A 43 -1.78 0.18 7.36
C ILE A 43 -2.98 -0.72 7.66
N LEU A 44 -4.19 -0.18 7.72
CA LEU A 44 -5.39 -0.94 8.04
C LEU A 44 -5.76 -2.00 6.97
N GLU A 45 -5.21 -1.88 5.76
CA GLU A 45 -5.33 -2.91 4.71
C GLU A 45 -4.55 -4.20 5.06
N VAL A 46 -3.47 -4.08 5.84
CA VAL A 46 -2.53 -5.17 6.14
C VAL A 46 -2.44 -5.52 7.62
N LEU A 47 -2.89 -4.61 8.51
CA LEU A 47 -2.81 -4.78 9.95
C LEU A 47 -3.87 -5.76 10.44
N ASP A 48 -3.42 -6.81 11.14
CA ASP A 48 -4.28 -7.64 11.97
C ASP A 48 -4.13 -7.18 13.43
N PHE A 49 -5.26 -6.93 14.13
CA PHE A 49 -5.23 -6.55 15.54
C PHE A 49 -4.61 -7.63 16.42
N ASN A 50 -4.59 -8.91 15.99
CA ASN A 50 -3.92 -10.00 16.69
C ASN A 50 -2.39 -9.90 16.65
N PHE A 51 -1.80 -9.03 15.82
CA PHE A 51 -0.37 -8.74 15.86
C PHE A 51 0.06 -7.99 17.12
N PHE A 52 -0.85 -7.30 17.81
CA PHE A 52 -0.55 -6.72 19.11
C PHE A 52 -0.48 -7.82 20.17
N GLU A 53 0.57 -7.81 20.99
CA GLU A 53 0.71 -8.72 22.14
C GLU A 53 -0.25 -8.32 23.27
N LEU A 54 -0.45 -7.01 23.44
CA LEU A 54 -1.19 -6.44 24.56
C LEU A 54 -2.70 -6.41 24.28
N LYS A 55 -3.47 -7.13 25.07
CA LYS A 55 -4.93 -7.29 24.88
C LYS A 55 -5.69 -5.96 24.81
N TYR A 56 -5.28 -4.97 25.62
CA TYR A 56 -5.93 -3.66 25.58
C TYR A 56 -5.69 -2.91 24.26
N LEU A 57 -4.53 -3.10 23.60
CA LEU A 57 -4.27 -2.54 22.28
C LEU A 57 -5.03 -3.29 21.19
N GLN A 58 -5.16 -4.61 21.30
CA GLN A 58 -6.02 -5.39 20.40
C GLN A 58 -7.47 -4.89 20.46
N ALA A 59 -8.01 -4.73 21.66
CA ALA A 59 -9.38 -4.27 21.85
C ALA A 59 -9.56 -2.82 21.35
N PHE A 60 -8.60 -1.93 21.64
CA PHE A 60 -8.62 -0.56 21.17
C PHE A 60 -8.60 -0.48 19.64
N THR A 61 -7.69 -1.17 18.98
CA THR A 61 -7.56 -1.20 17.53
C THR A 61 -8.81 -1.81 16.90
N ARG A 62 -9.36 -2.89 17.47
CA ARG A 62 -10.62 -3.49 17.02
C ARG A 62 -11.77 -2.49 17.00
N LYS A 63 -11.87 -1.58 17.98
CA LYS A 63 -12.89 -0.53 17.99
C LYS A 63 -12.71 0.47 16.84
N ILE A 64 -11.46 0.81 16.47
CA ILE A 64 -11.18 1.66 15.30
C ILE A 64 -11.65 0.96 14.01
N PHE A 65 -11.31 -0.33 13.83
CA PHE A 65 -11.75 -1.12 12.67
C PHE A 65 -13.27 -1.19 12.57
N SER A 66 -13.94 -1.60 13.66
CA SER A 66 -15.40 -1.73 13.69
C SER A 66 -16.12 -0.42 13.38
N TYR A 67 -15.58 0.71 13.87
CA TYR A 67 -16.13 2.02 13.55
C TYR A 67 -15.99 2.35 12.06
N ARG A 68 -14.82 2.10 11.47
CA ARG A 68 -14.59 2.32 10.03
C ARG A 68 -15.47 1.45 9.17
N GLU A 69 -15.61 0.17 9.52
CA GLU A 69 -16.48 -0.77 8.82
C GLU A 69 -17.94 -0.31 8.84
N LYS A 70 -18.40 0.15 10.01
CA LYS A 70 -19.79 0.58 10.18
C LYS A 70 -20.14 1.91 9.52
N TYR A 71 -19.22 2.89 9.58
CA TYR A 71 -19.51 4.27 9.18
C TYR A 71 -18.74 4.72 7.93
N GLY A 72 -17.81 3.93 7.41
CA GLY A 72 -17.00 4.27 6.23
C GLY A 72 -16.00 5.41 6.42
N VAL A 73 -15.85 5.91 7.66
CA VAL A 73 -14.97 7.03 8.00
C VAL A 73 -14.08 6.71 9.19
N HIS A 74 -12.92 7.38 9.27
CA HIS A 74 -12.00 7.21 10.38
C HIS A 74 -12.50 7.94 11.65
N PRO A 75 -12.48 7.29 12.84
CA PRO A 75 -12.95 7.93 14.08
C PRO A 75 -12.00 9.06 14.49
N SER A 76 -12.58 10.20 14.89
CA SER A 76 -11.79 11.23 15.57
C SER A 76 -11.53 10.84 17.03
N SER A 77 -10.49 11.45 17.66
CA SER A 77 -10.20 11.21 19.09
C SER A 77 -11.41 11.50 19.98
N LYS A 78 -12.25 12.50 19.64
CA LYS A 78 -13.48 12.80 20.39
C LYS A 78 -14.53 11.68 20.28
N ILE A 79 -14.73 11.15 19.09
CA ILE A 79 -15.63 10.01 18.86
C ILE A 79 -15.09 8.77 19.56
N MET A 80 -13.78 8.53 19.48
CA MET A 80 -13.15 7.40 20.15
C MET A 80 -13.35 7.48 21.68
N MET A 81 -13.26 8.67 22.29
CA MET A 81 -13.56 8.87 23.71
C MET A 81 -15.01 8.44 24.04
N THR A 82 -15.96 8.76 23.18
CA THR A 82 -17.37 8.37 23.38
C THR A 82 -17.54 6.85 23.30
N ILE A 83 -16.94 6.22 22.29
CA ILE A 83 -16.96 4.75 22.12
C ILE A 83 -16.35 4.05 23.35
N LEU A 84 -15.21 4.53 23.84
CA LEU A 84 -14.54 3.97 25.01
C LEU A 84 -15.32 4.16 26.33
N ARG A 85 -16.27 5.09 26.39
CA ARG A 85 -17.16 5.26 27.55
C ARG A 85 -18.37 4.36 27.50
N SER A 86 -18.90 4.06 26.32
CA SER A 86 -20.19 3.40 26.13
C SER A 86 -20.13 1.96 25.61
N GLU A 87 -19.00 1.51 25.07
CA GLU A 87 -18.95 0.24 24.33
C GLU A 87 -17.85 -0.72 24.81
N LEU A 88 -17.35 -0.58 26.05
CA LEU A 88 -16.33 -1.46 26.59
C LEU A 88 -16.88 -2.60 27.47
N ASP A 89 -18.20 -2.73 27.58
CA ASP A 89 -18.86 -3.68 28.50
C ASP A 89 -18.51 -5.15 28.23
N ASN A 90 -18.08 -5.48 27.00
CA ASN A 90 -17.66 -6.81 26.61
C ASN A 90 -16.22 -7.16 27.02
N GLU A 91 -15.45 -6.21 27.50
CA GLU A 91 -14.06 -6.41 27.92
C GLU A 91 -13.98 -6.53 29.44
N SER A 92 -12.97 -7.26 29.95
CA SER A 92 -12.76 -7.36 31.39
C SER A 92 -12.44 -5.99 32.01
N GLU A 93 -12.81 -5.77 33.27
CA GLU A 93 -12.57 -4.50 33.99
C GLU A 93 -11.10 -4.05 33.93
N VAL A 94 -10.16 -5.00 33.97
CA VAL A 94 -8.73 -4.74 33.89
C VAL A 94 -8.39 -4.15 32.50
N VAL A 95 -8.90 -4.76 31.43
CA VAL A 95 -8.66 -4.29 30.06
C VAL A 95 -9.34 -2.94 29.83
N GLN A 96 -10.55 -2.75 30.32
CA GLN A 96 -11.24 -1.45 30.25
C GLN A 96 -10.44 -0.34 30.91
N LYS A 97 -9.90 -0.59 32.11
CA LYS A 97 -9.04 0.38 32.82
C LYS A 97 -7.78 0.69 32.01
N GLN A 98 -7.08 -0.34 31.50
CA GLN A 98 -5.89 -0.19 30.69
C GLN A 98 -6.14 0.64 29.42
N ILE A 99 -7.28 0.42 28.73
CA ILE A 99 -7.67 1.18 27.56
C ILE A 99 -7.87 2.66 27.90
N ARG A 100 -8.60 2.95 28.99
CA ARG A 100 -8.86 4.32 29.43
C ARG A 100 -7.58 5.04 29.83
N ASP A 101 -6.72 4.39 30.61
CA ASP A 101 -5.43 4.94 31.05
C ASP A 101 -4.50 5.19 29.84
N TYR A 102 -4.48 4.27 28.87
CA TYR A 102 -3.73 4.43 27.64
C TYR A 102 -4.26 5.60 26.82
N PHE A 103 -5.58 5.66 26.58
CA PHE A 103 -6.19 6.73 25.80
C PHE A 103 -5.97 8.11 26.43
N ALA A 104 -6.07 8.22 27.75
CA ALA A 104 -5.80 9.46 28.46
C ALA A 104 -4.36 9.95 28.26
N ARG A 105 -3.38 9.04 28.19
CA ARG A 105 -1.98 9.39 27.94
C ARG A 105 -1.75 9.89 26.51
N ILE A 106 -2.33 9.24 25.51
CA ILE A 106 -2.08 9.56 24.10
C ILE A 106 -2.90 10.74 23.57
N TYR A 107 -3.91 11.19 24.32
CA TYR A 107 -4.85 12.22 23.85
C TYR A 107 -4.19 13.54 23.51
N ASP A 108 -3.20 13.96 24.31
CA ASP A 108 -2.48 15.22 24.17
C ASP A 108 -0.97 15.05 23.93
N GLN A 109 -0.52 13.85 23.59
CA GLN A 109 0.89 13.58 23.33
C GLN A 109 1.21 13.48 21.85
N ASP A 110 2.24 14.19 21.41
CA ASP A 110 2.85 13.99 20.11
C ASP A 110 3.70 12.72 20.08
N ILE A 111 3.68 12.03 18.95
CA ILE A 111 4.42 10.78 18.78
C ILE A 111 5.84 11.10 18.35
N GLN A 112 6.80 10.68 19.17
CA GLN A 112 8.21 10.68 18.79
C GLN A 112 8.50 9.50 17.86
N ASP A 113 9.45 9.68 16.94
CA ASP A 113 9.89 8.63 15.99
C ASP A 113 8.77 8.04 15.13
N SER A 114 7.76 8.86 14.77
CA SER A 114 6.59 8.43 14.02
C SER A 114 6.95 7.70 12.73
N ASP A 115 7.94 8.19 11.97
CA ASP A 115 8.32 7.63 10.68
C ASP A 115 8.94 6.24 10.83
N TYR A 116 9.81 6.05 11.84
CA TYR A 116 10.36 4.73 12.15
C TYR A 116 9.27 3.71 12.49
N ILE A 117 8.27 4.10 13.31
CA ILE A 117 7.16 3.22 13.69
C ILE A 117 6.33 2.86 12.46
N LYS A 118 6.02 3.84 11.59
CA LYS A 118 5.26 3.65 10.36
C LYS A 118 5.93 2.65 9.43
N ASP A 119 7.19 2.90 9.09
CA ASP A 119 7.96 2.07 8.16
C ASP A 119 8.11 0.65 8.69
N THR A 120 8.50 0.50 9.96
CA THR A 120 8.71 -0.79 10.60
C THR A 120 7.42 -1.60 10.69
N ALA A 121 6.29 -0.96 11.04
CA ALA A 121 5.01 -1.63 11.14
C ALA A 121 4.49 -2.08 9.77
N LEU A 122 4.58 -1.21 8.74
CA LEU A 122 4.19 -1.55 7.38
C LEU A 122 5.02 -2.70 6.82
N GLU A 123 6.34 -2.65 6.98
CA GLU A 123 7.22 -3.74 6.53
C GLU A 123 6.88 -5.06 7.21
N PHE A 124 6.65 -5.04 8.52
CA PHE A 124 6.24 -6.23 9.27
C PHE A 124 4.92 -6.79 8.75
N CYS A 125 3.88 -5.96 8.65
CA CYS A 125 2.55 -6.39 8.20
C CYS A 125 2.59 -6.93 6.76
N LYS A 126 3.30 -6.27 5.85
CA LYS A 126 3.49 -6.75 4.47
C LYS A 126 4.17 -8.12 4.43
N LYS A 127 5.22 -8.32 5.24
CA LYS A 127 5.88 -9.63 5.36
C LYS A 127 4.95 -10.72 5.85
N GLN A 128 4.08 -10.42 6.83
CA GLN A 128 3.11 -11.40 7.33
C GLN A 128 2.05 -11.72 6.28
N LYS A 129 1.51 -10.72 5.58
CA LYS A 129 0.54 -10.96 4.49
C LYS A 129 1.14 -11.76 3.33
N LEU A 130 2.37 -11.48 2.95
CA LEU A 130 3.06 -12.28 1.93
C LEU A 130 3.31 -13.72 2.40
N LYS A 131 3.68 -13.92 3.68
CA LYS A 131 3.84 -15.24 4.26
C LYS A 131 2.52 -16.04 4.25
N GLU A 132 1.41 -15.41 4.63
CA GLU A 132 0.08 -16.01 4.57
C GLU A 132 -0.30 -16.41 3.13
N ALA A 133 -0.04 -15.52 2.16
CA ALA A 133 -0.29 -15.79 0.74
C ALA A 133 0.55 -16.96 0.21
N MET A 134 1.83 -17.05 0.60
CA MET A 134 2.72 -18.15 0.23
C MET A 134 2.23 -19.48 0.83
N LEU A 135 1.82 -19.50 2.09
CA LEU A 135 1.27 -20.71 2.73
C LEU A 135 0.00 -21.18 2.02
N LYS A 136 -0.92 -20.24 1.75
CA LYS A 136 -2.13 -20.54 0.97
C LYS A 136 -1.82 -21.04 -0.44
N SER A 137 -0.78 -20.50 -1.06
CA SER A 137 -0.33 -20.96 -2.39
C SER A 137 0.19 -22.39 -2.38
N VAL A 138 0.81 -22.84 -1.29
CA VAL A 138 1.24 -24.25 -1.15
C VAL A 138 0.03 -25.19 -1.10
N GLU A 139 -1.06 -24.79 -0.44
CA GLU A 139 -2.31 -25.56 -0.43
C GLU A 139 -2.95 -25.61 -1.84
N LEU A 140 -2.97 -24.47 -2.55
CA LEU A 140 -3.49 -24.36 -3.90
C LEU A 140 -2.68 -25.16 -4.94
N LEU A 141 -1.40 -25.40 -4.70
CA LEU A 141 -0.58 -26.28 -5.57
C LEU A 141 -1.14 -27.70 -5.66
N GLN A 142 -1.76 -28.21 -4.60
CA GLN A 142 -2.37 -29.53 -4.59
C GLN A 142 -3.59 -29.63 -5.55
N SER A 143 -4.26 -28.49 -5.79
CA SER A 143 -5.40 -28.38 -6.70
C SER A 143 -5.02 -27.93 -8.12
N SER A 144 -3.72 -27.71 -8.38
CA SER A 144 -3.17 -27.25 -9.68
C SER A 144 -3.77 -25.91 -10.17
N SER A 145 -4.20 -25.03 -9.25
CA SER A 145 -4.82 -23.73 -9.56
C SER A 145 -3.77 -22.64 -9.73
N PHE A 146 -2.97 -22.68 -10.81
CA PHE A 146 -1.83 -21.76 -11.01
C PHE A 146 -2.25 -20.29 -11.13
N GLU A 147 -3.38 -19.99 -11.76
CA GLU A 147 -3.90 -18.63 -11.88
C GLU A 147 -4.30 -18.04 -10.52
N GLU A 148 -4.89 -18.86 -9.66
CA GLU A 148 -5.30 -18.47 -8.32
C GLU A 148 -4.09 -18.22 -7.40
N ILE A 149 -3.02 -19.02 -7.55
CA ILE A 149 -1.75 -18.81 -6.89
C ILE A 149 -1.14 -17.46 -7.28
N ALA A 150 -1.05 -17.19 -8.60
CA ALA A 150 -0.52 -15.95 -9.11
C ALA A 150 -1.33 -14.73 -8.61
N ARG A 151 -2.65 -14.84 -8.59
CA ARG A 151 -3.54 -13.81 -8.05
C ARG A 151 -3.30 -13.56 -6.56
N THR A 152 -3.29 -14.62 -5.77
CA THR A 152 -3.09 -14.55 -4.30
C THR A 152 -1.78 -13.87 -3.93
N ILE A 153 -0.67 -14.20 -4.62
CA ILE A 153 0.64 -13.59 -4.38
C ILE A 153 0.65 -12.13 -4.85
N ASN A 154 0.12 -11.84 -6.03
CA ASN A 154 0.08 -10.49 -6.56
C ASN A 154 -0.79 -9.56 -5.69
N ASP A 155 -1.91 -10.03 -5.19
CA ASP A 155 -2.77 -9.27 -4.29
C ASP A 155 -2.03 -8.95 -2.96
N ALA A 156 -1.32 -9.93 -2.39
CA ALA A 156 -0.52 -9.72 -1.18
C ALA A 156 0.65 -8.73 -1.40
N LEU A 157 1.26 -8.70 -2.58
CA LEU A 157 2.31 -7.74 -2.91
C LEU A 157 1.79 -6.30 -3.11
N ARG A 158 0.53 -6.15 -3.50
CA ARG A 158 -0.12 -4.84 -3.68
C ARG A 158 -0.64 -4.24 -2.38
N LEU A 159 -0.99 -5.06 -1.39
CA LEU A 159 -1.49 -4.60 -0.10
C LEU A 159 -0.46 -3.71 0.61
N GLY A 160 -0.92 -2.62 1.20
CA GLY A 160 -0.09 -1.66 1.92
C GLY A 160 0.98 -0.99 1.05
N SER A 161 0.96 -1.16 -0.29
CA SER A 161 1.74 -0.31 -1.18
C SER A 161 1.17 1.10 -1.10
N ASP A 162 2.05 2.10 -1.20
CA ASP A 162 1.61 3.48 -1.26
C ASP A 162 0.54 3.62 -2.34
N ASN A 163 -0.70 3.76 -1.92
CA ASN A 163 -1.74 4.32 -2.77
C ASN A 163 -1.39 5.79 -2.91
N ASN A 164 -0.36 6.06 -3.71
CA ASN A 164 0.05 7.41 -4.03
C ASN A 164 -1.06 8.03 -4.89
N PHE A 165 -2.07 8.58 -4.22
CA PHE A 165 -3.19 9.28 -4.86
C PHE A 165 -2.76 10.59 -5.55
N GLY A 166 -1.47 10.76 -5.77
CA GLY A 166 -0.87 11.95 -6.35
C GLY A 166 0.09 12.65 -5.39
N TYR A 167 0.40 13.88 -5.70
CA TYR A 167 1.30 14.70 -4.90
C TYR A 167 0.51 15.45 -3.82
N ASP A 168 0.97 15.40 -2.56
CA ASP A 168 0.52 16.35 -1.55
C ASP A 168 0.93 17.76 -2.00
N TYR A 169 -0.07 18.63 -2.17
CA TYR A 169 0.15 19.96 -2.76
C TYR A 169 1.17 20.81 -1.98
N LEU A 170 1.22 20.66 -0.67
CA LEU A 170 2.11 21.43 0.20
C LEU A 170 3.43 20.70 0.48
N LYS A 171 3.40 19.39 0.71
CA LYS A 171 4.58 18.61 1.10
C LYS A 171 5.47 18.24 -0.10
N ASP A 172 4.85 17.91 -1.24
CA ASP A 172 5.57 17.43 -2.42
C ASP A 172 5.81 18.54 -3.45
N PHE A 173 5.85 19.79 -2.99
CA PHE A 173 6.04 20.96 -3.87
C PHE A 173 7.30 20.82 -4.75
N GLU A 174 8.44 20.44 -4.18
CA GLU A 174 9.68 20.28 -4.91
C GLU A 174 9.63 19.12 -5.90
N GLN A 175 9.01 17.99 -5.53
CA GLN A 175 8.93 16.80 -6.39
C GLN A 175 8.14 17.06 -7.68
N ARG A 176 7.19 18.00 -7.67
CA ARG A 176 6.42 18.37 -8.86
C ARG A 176 7.25 19.06 -9.93
N PHE A 177 8.32 19.72 -9.53
CA PHE A 177 9.24 20.41 -10.44
C PHE A 177 10.43 19.54 -10.84
N LEU A 178 10.60 18.33 -10.26
CA LEU A 178 11.59 17.38 -10.74
C LEU A 178 11.20 16.91 -12.14
N PHE A 179 12.05 17.18 -13.11
CA PHE A 179 11.88 16.70 -14.48
C PHE A 179 11.93 15.15 -14.47
N LYS A 180 10.78 14.51 -14.65
CA LYS A 180 10.76 13.07 -14.94
C LYS A 180 11.35 12.88 -16.34
N SER A 181 12.36 12.04 -16.46
CA SER A 181 12.90 11.64 -17.76
C SER A 181 11.76 11.04 -18.59
N ARG A 182 11.37 11.73 -19.69
CA ARG A 182 10.25 11.31 -20.53
C ARG A 182 10.58 10.10 -21.38
N ASN A 183 11.89 9.87 -21.69
CA ASN A 183 12.33 8.89 -22.67
C ASN A 183 11.43 8.87 -23.92
N PRO A 184 11.28 10.00 -24.62
CA PRO A 184 10.31 10.15 -25.68
C PRO A 184 10.68 9.30 -26.89
N ILE A 185 9.66 8.93 -27.64
CA ILE A 185 9.80 8.29 -28.94
C ILE A 185 9.58 9.37 -29.99
N ALA A 186 10.60 9.66 -30.78
CA ALA A 186 10.53 10.66 -31.80
C ALA A 186 9.45 10.36 -32.84
N THR A 187 8.75 11.39 -33.31
CA THR A 187 7.74 11.25 -34.38
C THR A 187 8.39 11.02 -35.75
N GLY A 188 9.67 11.38 -35.88
CA GLY A 188 10.43 11.36 -37.13
C GLY A 188 10.30 12.64 -37.95
N TRP A 189 9.53 13.64 -37.51
CA TRP A 189 9.45 14.98 -38.08
C TRP A 189 10.15 15.96 -37.17
N LYS A 190 11.34 16.42 -37.60
CA LYS A 190 12.23 17.27 -36.79
C LYS A 190 11.56 18.50 -36.21
N GLU A 191 10.71 19.18 -36.99
CA GLU A 191 10.03 20.39 -36.52
C GLU A 191 8.93 20.05 -35.49
N MET A 192 8.23 18.94 -35.66
CA MET A 192 7.26 18.44 -34.68
C MET A 192 7.95 18.01 -33.40
N ASP A 193 9.04 17.27 -33.50
CA ASP A 193 9.79 16.78 -32.35
C ASP A 193 10.33 17.95 -31.51
N LYS A 194 10.77 19.06 -32.13
CA LYS A 194 11.13 20.28 -31.38
C LYS A 194 9.96 20.83 -30.55
N ILE A 195 8.74 20.86 -31.12
CA ILE A 195 7.55 21.40 -30.47
C ILE A 195 7.12 20.49 -29.31
N VAL A 196 7.13 19.17 -29.54
CA VAL A 196 6.69 18.17 -28.55
C VAL A 196 7.82 17.65 -27.65
N LYS A 197 8.95 18.36 -27.59
CA LYS A 197 10.12 18.02 -26.75
C LYS A 197 10.60 16.56 -26.99
N ASP A 198 11.09 16.35 -28.21
CA ASP A 198 11.68 15.11 -28.73
C ASP A 198 10.72 13.93 -28.94
N GLY A 199 9.40 14.16 -28.96
CA GLY A 199 8.42 13.14 -29.31
C GLY A 199 7.43 12.81 -28.20
N LEU A 200 6.84 11.60 -28.25
CA LEU A 200 5.84 11.12 -27.30
C LEU A 200 6.49 10.31 -26.18
N GLY A 201 6.28 10.72 -24.94
CA GLY A 201 6.73 10.03 -23.74
C GLY A 201 5.74 8.97 -23.24
N LYS A 202 6.21 8.15 -22.29
CA LYS A 202 5.37 7.13 -21.66
C LYS A 202 4.18 7.77 -20.92
N GLY A 203 2.96 7.32 -21.26
CA GLY A 203 1.72 7.83 -20.65
C GLY A 203 1.19 9.10 -21.32
N GLU A 204 1.79 9.55 -22.41
CA GLU A 204 1.30 10.70 -23.19
C GLU A 204 0.41 10.23 -24.35
N LEU A 205 -0.59 11.03 -24.69
CA LEU A 205 -1.51 10.81 -25.80
C LEU A 205 -1.24 11.85 -26.90
N GLY A 206 -0.90 11.38 -28.10
CA GLY A 206 -0.83 12.22 -29.30
C GLY A 206 -2.13 12.07 -30.12
N VAL A 207 -2.73 13.20 -30.52
CA VAL A 207 -3.94 13.19 -31.35
C VAL A 207 -3.67 13.94 -32.65
N VAL A 208 -3.89 13.24 -33.80
CA VAL A 208 -3.77 13.83 -35.14
C VAL A 208 -5.16 14.20 -35.65
N ILE A 209 -5.39 15.50 -35.84
CA ILE A 209 -6.65 16.03 -36.34
C ILE A 209 -6.43 16.63 -37.73
N ALA A 210 -7.17 16.16 -38.72
CA ALA A 210 -7.13 16.70 -40.09
C ALA A 210 -8.41 16.30 -40.84
N PRO A 211 -8.77 16.99 -41.93
CA PRO A 211 -9.89 16.64 -42.81
C PRO A 211 -9.75 15.21 -43.40
N THR A 212 -10.85 14.69 -43.92
CA THR A 212 -10.84 13.41 -44.64
C THR A 212 -9.89 13.51 -45.86
N GLY A 213 -9.09 12.47 -46.07
CA GLY A 213 -8.12 12.42 -47.19
C GLY A 213 -6.79 13.14 -46.92
N ALA A 214 -6.61 13.84 -45.80
CA ALA A 214 -5.38 14.60 -45.48
C ALA A 214 -4.20 13.73 -44.97
N GLY A 215 -4.34 12.42 -44.95
CA GLY A 215 -3.24 11.50 -44.60
C GLY A 215 -3.09 11.19 -43.12
N LYS A 216 -4.16 11.32 -42.27
CA LYS A 216 -4.14 10.97 -40.84
C LYS A 216 -3.57 9.58 -40.55
N SER A 217 -4.08 8.57 -41.26
CA SER A 217 -3.64 7.18 -41.08
C SER A 217 -2.16 7.02 -41.48
N MET A 218 -1.74 7.70 -42.57
CA MET A 218 -0.33 7.67 -42.94
C MET A 218 0.60 8.31 -41.91
N ALA A 219 0.14 9.37 -41.25
CA ALA A 219 0.88 9.97 -40.15
C ALA A 219 1.03 9.01 -38.95
N LEU A 220 -0.04 8.31 -38.57
CA LEU A 220 0.01 7.31 -37.50
C LEU A 220 0.94 6.14 -37.85
N VAL A 221 0.86 5.62 -39.07
CA VAL A 221 1.76 4.57 -39.57
C VAL A 221 3.22 5.04 -39.53
N HIS A 222 3.48 6.28 -39.96
CA HIS A 222 4.84 6.85 -39.91
C HIS A 222 5.39 6.92 -38.49
N ILE A 223 4.62 7.45 -37.53
CA ILE A 223 5.01 7.50 -36.10
C ILE A 223 5.25 6.09 -35.54
N GLY A 224 4.35 5.13 -35.87
CA GLY A 224 4.52 3.75 -35.50
C GLY A 224 5.80 3.14 -36.06
N ALA A 225 6.14 3.42 -37.33
CA ALA A 225 7.36 2.95 -37.94
C ALA A 225 8.63 3.52 -37.26
N GLN A 226 8.60 4.79 -36.80
CA GLN A 226 9.71 5.36 -36.03
C GLN A 226 9.84 4.66 -34.65
N ALA A 227 8.72 4.36 -33.99
CA ALA A 227 8.74 3.63 -32.73
C ALA A 227 9.35 2.22 -32.88
N VAL A 228 8.99 1.49 -33.96
CA VAL A 228 9.59 0.17 -34.27
C VAL A 228 11.09 0.29 -34.52
N LYS A 229 11.55 1.31 -35.29
CA LYS A 229 12.97 1.58 -35.50
C LYS A 229 13.71 1.89 -34.17
N ALA A 230 13.03 2.48 -33.20
CA ALA A 230 13.54 2.71 -31.86
C ALA A 230 13.46 1.48 -30.94
N GLY A 231 13.15 0.30 -31.47
CA GLY A 231 13.07 -0.96 -30.71
C GLY A 231 11.85 -1.09 -29.81
N LYS A 232 10.75 -0.38 -30.11
CA LYS A 232 9.50 -0.45 -29.35
C LYS A 232 8.49 -1.35 -30.03
N THR A 233 7.66 -2.02 -29.20
CA THR A 233 6.50 -2.78 -29.71
C THR A 233 5.36 -1.81 -29.99
N VAL A 234 4.78 -1.89 -31.17
CA VAL A 234 3.67 -1.06 -31.63
C VAL A 234 2.45 -1.94 -31.88
N VAL A 235 1.31 -1.54 -31.35
CA VAL A 235 -0.02 -2.12 -31.67
C VAL A 235 -0.79 -1.08 -32.47
N TYR A 236 -1.25 -1.49 -33.68
CA TYR A 236 -1.96 -0.61 -34.62
C TYR A 236 -3.38 -1.13 -34.86
#